data_10916e28bfe5e777c8e6a1bea0096dc5
#
_entry.id   10916e28bfe5e777c8e6a1bea0096dc5
#
_cell.length_a   1.000
_cell.length_b   1.000
_cell.length_c   1.000
_cell.angle_alpha   90.00
_cell.angle_beta   90.00
_cell.angle_gamma   90.00
#
_symmetry.space_group_name_H-M   'P 1'
#
loop_
_entity.id
_entity.type
_entity.pdbx_description
1 polymer ?
#
loop_
_entity_poly.entity_id
_entity_poly.type
_entity_poly.pdbx_seq_one_letter_code
_entity_poly.pdbx_strand_id
1 'polypeptide(L)'
;MNGKVKESHFSTELRKSCEAQGIFYYKIPDAFGMQRFSPKKPFDAIIIYRGRAICIENKLDKSVNSFNFNKIKGHQYEGLQKAKDSGAECFFFINHRNKKTNKIYITDVKRIQELSKDLPSIQYGWLADYCWAVLEKIKNPNGKGRIWDIKRFCSIIFRESNNENS
;
A
#
# COMPACT_ATOMS: atom_id res chain seq x y z
N MET A 1 -5.49 -16.71 22.23
CA MET A 1 -5.11 -15.29 22.42
C MET A 1 -5.27 -14.54 21.12
N ASN A 2 -6.25 -13.66 21.03
CA ASN A 2 -6.42 -12.81 19.85
C ASN A 2 -5.46 -11.63 19.94
N GLY A 3 -4.20 -11.82 19.55
CA GLY A 3 -3.28 -10.71 19.37
C GLY A 3 -3.83 -9.74 18.33
N LYS A 4 -4.07 -8.48 18.74
CA LYS A 4 -4.50 -7.44 17.79
C LYS A 4 -3.48 -7.32 16.68
N VAL A 5 -3.85 -7.69 15.44
CA VAL A 5 -3.02 -7.49 14.26
C VAL A 5 -2.73 -5.99 14.15
N LYS A 6 -1.45 -5.64 14.08
CA LYS A 6 -0.96 -4.26 13.95
C LYS A 6 -0.51 -4.00 12.51
N GLU A 7 -0.41 -2.74 12.14
CA GLU A 7 0.11 -2.32 10.83
C GLU A 7 1.54 -2.84 10.57
N SER A 8 2.35 -2.98 11.64
CA SER A 8 3.68 -3.60 11.57
C SER A 8 3.64 -5.07 11.11
N HIS A 9 2.59 -5.83 11.44
CA HIS A 9 2.41 -7.19 10.93
C HIS A 9 2.13 -7.18 9.43
N PHE A 10 1.31 -6.24 8.96
CA PHE A 10 1.03 -6.06 7.55
C PHE A 10 2.31 -5.71 6.76
N SER A 11 3.11 -4.78 7.25
CA SER A 11 4.42 -4.46 6.65
C SER A 11 5.35 -5.67 6.59
N THR A 12 5.37 -6.50 7.63
CA THR A 12 6.17 -7.73 7.65
C THR A 12 5.66 -8.75 6.62
N GLU A 13 4.36 -8.90 6.48
CA GLU A 13 3.76 -9.78 5.47
C GLU A 13 4.09 -9.32 4.04
N LEU A 14 4.05 -8.01 3.78
CA LEU A 14 4.43 -7.43 2.49
C LEU A 14 5.89 -7.70 2.17
N ARG A 15 6.80 -7.47 3.13
CA ARG A 15 8.22 -7.76 2.95
C ARG A 15 8.45 -9.23 2.59
N LYS A 16 7.89 -10.16 3.36
CA LYS A 16 7.99 -11.60 3.08
C LYS A 16 7.42 -11.99 1.72
N SER A 17 6.31 -11.36 1.33
CA SER A 17 5.67 -11.59 0.03
C SER A 17 6.55 -11.11 -1.13
N CYS A 18 7.18 -9.95 -0.98
CA CYS A 18 8.13 -9.42 -1.97
C CYS A 18 9.36 -10.34 -2.08
N GLU A 19 9.98 -10.70 -0.96
CA GLU A 19 11.13 -11.60 -0.91
C GLU A 19 10.84 -12.95 -1.60
N ALA A 20 9.69 -13.56 -1.31
CA ALA A 20 9.27 -14.82 -1.93
C ALA A 20 9.05 -14.73 -3.44
N GLN A 21 8.82 -13.54 -3.98
CA GLN A 21 8.58 -13.28 -5.40
C GLN A 21 9.80 -12.64 -6.11
N GLY A 22 10.94 -12.52 -5.42
CA GLY A 22 12.16 -11.92 -5.97
C GLY A 22 12.05 -10.42 -6.21
N ILE A 23 11.25 -9.72 -5.39
CA ILE A 23 10.98 -8.28 -5.48
C ILE A 23 11.72 -7.59 -4.32
N PHE A 24 12.48 -6.54 -4.61
CA PHE A 24 13.12 -5.74 -3.58
C PHE A 24 12.09 -4.95 -2.78
N TYR A 25 12.17 -5.02 -1.46
CA TYR A 25 11.35 -4.25 -0.52
C TYR A 25 12.22 -3.63 0.56
N TYR A 26 12.05 -2.33 0.79
CA TYR A 26 12.73 -1.62 1.86
C TYR A 26 11.73 -0.81 2.69
N LYS A 27 11.60 -1.15 3.97
CA LYS A 27 10.81 -0.37 4.91
C LYS A 27 11.62 0.84 5.37
N ILE A 28 11.04 2.03 5.25
CA ILE A 28 11.64 3.25 5.79
C ILE A 28 11.53 3.20 7.32
N PRO A 29 12.64 3.28 8.06
CA PRO A 29 12.63 3.26 9.51
C PRO A 29 11.80 4.41 10.08
N ASP A 30 11.11 4.16 11.19
CA ASP A 30 10.52 5.22 11.98
C ASP A 30 11.64 6.03 12.63
N ALA A 31 11.49 7.35 12.74
CA ALA A 31 12.44 8.17 13.46
C ALA A 31 12.45 7.75 14.95
N PHE A 32 13.57 7.22 15.41
CA PHE A 32 13.72 6.84 16.82
C PHE A 32 13.67 8.09 17.70
N GLY A 33 12.69 8.09 18.60
CA GLY A 33 12.41 9.19 19.51
C GLY A 33 13.57 9.56 20.38
N MET A 34 14.06 10.73 20.22
CA MET A 34 14.67 11.70 21.16
C MET A 34 14.96 13.02 20.47
N GLN A 35 14.75 13.11 19.17
CA GLN A 35 14.90 14.37 18.47
C GLN A 35 13.52 14.98 18.23
N ARG A 36 13.20 16.03 18.99
CA ARG A 36 12.01 16.87 18.81
C ARG A 36 11.87 17.42 17.38
N PHE A 37 12.87 17.23 16.53
CA PHE A 37 13.00 17.76 15.17
C PHE A 37 13.25 16.69 14.11
N SER A 38 13.04 15.39 14.40
CA SER A 38 13.13 14.38 13.35
C SER A 38 12.04 14.60 12.30
N PRO A 39 12.38 14.74 11.01
CA PRO A 39 11.39 14.87 9.98
C PRO A 39 10.52 13.62 9.95
N LYS A 40 9.21 13.81 9.78
CA LYS A 40 8.29 12.68 9.59
C LYS A 40 8.69 11.93 8.33
N LYS A 41 8.70 10.59 8.41
CA LYS A 41 8.96 9.78 7.21
C LYS A 41 7.91 10.10 6.14
N PRO A 42 8.31 10.19 4.86
CA PRO A 42 7.41 10.59 3.78
C PRO A 42 6.36 9.52 3.44
N PHE A 43 6.71 8.23 3.61
CA PHE A 43 5.88 7.05 3.38
C PHE A 43 6.53 5.83 4.04
N ASP A 44 5.87 4.66 4.01
CA ASP A 44 6.29 3.50 4.80
C ASP A 44 7.40 2.66 4.16
N ALA A 45 7.35 2.46 2.85
CA ALA A 45 8.31 1.58 2.17
C ALA A 45 8.49 1.89 0.70
N ILE A 46 9.57 1.34 0.13
CA ILE A 46 9.88 1.36 -1.30
C ILE A 46 9.94 -0.08 -1.80
N ILE A 47 9.27 -0.32 -2.91
CA ILE A 47 9.39 -1.52 -3.73
C ILE A 47 10.15 -1.15 -5.00
N ILE A 48 11.12 -1.96 -5.41
CA ILE A 48 11.78 -1.81 -6.71
C ILE A 48 11.48 -3.04 -7.55
N TYR A 49 10.89 -2.79 -8.72
CA TYR A 49 10.56 -3.82 -9.68
C TYR A 49 10.96 -3.39 -11.09
N ARG A 50 11.85 -4.16 -11.73
CA ARG A 50 12.35 -3.89 -13.08
C ARG A 50 12.83 -2.45 -13.30
N GLY A 51 13.61 -1.94 -12.35
CA GLY A 51 14.19 -0.59 -12.40
C GLY A 51 13.23 0.55 -12.05
N ARG A 52 11.98 0.26 -11.67
CA ARG A 52 10.99 1.27 -11.24
C ARG A 52 10.83 1.27 -9.74
N ALA A 53 10.82 2.47 -9.16
CA ALA A 53 10.53 2.68 -7.75
C ALA A 53 9.03 2.85 -7.52
N ILE A 54 8.50 2.09 -6.58
CA ILE A 54 7.11 2.16 -6.12
C ILE A 54 7.14 2.54 -4.64
N CYS A 55 6.69 3.73 -4.32
CA CYS A 55 6.58 4.23 -2.96
C CYS A 55 5.20 3.90 -2.40
N ILE A 56 5.14 3.30 -1.21
CA ILE A 56 3.89 2.84 -0.62
C ILE A 56 3.70 3.37 0.79
N GLU A 57 2.47 3.74 1.09
CA GLU A 57 1.96 4.00 2.43
C GLU A 57 0.98 2.88 2.80
N ASN A 58 1.24 2.21 3.90
CA ASN A 58 0.44 1.10 4.39
C ASN A 58 -0.67 1.58 5.32
N LYS A 59 -1.85 1.05 5.16
CA LYS A 59 -2.97 1.23 6.10
C LYS A 59 -3.58 -0.11 6.46
N LEU A 60 -3.75 -0.36 7.75
CA LEU A 60 -4.53 -1.48 8.25
C LEU A 60 -5.90 -0.98 8.69
N ASP A 61 -6.94 -1.48 8.05
CA ASP A 61 -8.33 -1.16 8.39
C ASP A 61 -9.10 -2.40 8.83
N LYS A 62 -9.74 -2.31 10.00
CA LYS A 62 -10.54 -3.38 10.62
C LYS A 62 -12.04 -3.09 10.56
N SER A 63 -12.44 -2.01 9.91
CA SER A 63 -13.85 -1.64 9.76
C SER A 63 -14.66 -2.76 9.09
N VAL A 64 -15.98 -2.69 9.24
CA VAL A 64 -16.85 -3.71 8.66
C VAL A 64 -16.95 -3.54 7.14
N ASN A 65 -17.29 -2.34 6.66
CA ASN A 65 -17.68 -2.13 5.27
C ASN A 65 -16.99 -0.96 4.56
N SER A 66 -16.46 0.02 5.28
CA SER A 66 -16.00 1.27 4.67
C SER A 66 -14.64 1.74 5.22
N PHE A 67 -13.87 2.35 4.34
CA PHE A 67 -12.62 3.01 4.69
C PHE A 67 -12.86 4.48 4.98
N ASN A 68 -12.39 4.96 6.14
CA ASN A 68 -12.46 6.35 6.53
C ASN A 68 -11.18 7.08 6.12
N PHE A 69 -11.29 8.14 5.31
CA PHE A 69 -10.15 8.91 4.80
C PHE A 69 -9.38 9.66 5.89
N ASN A 70 -9.97 9.92 7.07
CA ASN A 70 -9.25 10.51 8.20
C ASN A 70 -8.09 9.64 8.74
N LYS A 71 -8.02 8.38 8.35
CA LYS A 71 -6.89 7.49 8.64
C LYS A 71 -5.62 7.87 7.89
N ILE A 72 -5.72 8.65 6.82
CA ILE A 72 -4.59 9.16 6.06
C ILE A 72 -4.29 10.58 6.53
N LYS A 73 -3.07 10.82 6.98
CA LYS A 73 -2.63 12.14 7.46
C LYS A 73 -2.10 13.00 6.32
N GLY A 74 -2.20 14.33 6.46
CA GLY A 74 -1.75 15.27 5.42
C GLY A 74 -0.32 15.04 4.95
N HIS A 75 0.63 14.82 5.90
CA HIS A 75 2.04 14.58 5.55
C HIS A 75 2.27 13.28 4.75
N GLN A 76 1.37 12.29 4.82
CA GLN A 76 1.45 11.04 4.04
C GLN A 76 1.07 11.31 2.58
N TYR A 77 0.05 12.14 2.33
CA TYR A 77 -0.27 12.62 0.98
C TYR A 77 0.89 13.42 0.39
N GLU A 78 1.43 14.37 1.15
CA GLU A 78 2.54 15.23 0.71
C GLU A 78 3.78 14.42 0.37
N GLY A 79 4.13 13.45 1.21
CA GLY A 79 5.30 12.58 1.01
C GLY A 79 5.19 11.76 -0.27
N LEU A 80 4.05 11.11 -0.50
CA LEU A 80 3.79 10.36 -1.73
C LEU A 80 3.72 11.26 -2.95
N GLN A 81 3.11 12.45 -2.84
CA GLN A 81 3.03 13.39 -3.96
C GLN A 81 4.40 13.88 -4.40
N LYS A 82 5.28 14.24 -3.46
CA LYS A 82 6.67 14.62 -3.77
C LYS A 82 7.45 13.51 -4.48
N ALA A 83 7.28 12.26 -4.04
CA ALA A 83 7.90 11.12 -4.70
C ALA A 83 7.35 10.91 -6.11
N LYS A 84 6.04 11.07 -6.31
CA LYS A 84 5.39 10.99 -7.61
C LYS A 84 5.87 12.06 -8.57
N ASP A 85 5.98 13.30 -8.11
CA ASP A 85 6.49 14.44 -8.91
C ASP A 85 7.95 14.22 -9.33
N SER A 86 8.69 13.40 -8.58
CA SER A 86 10.08 12.99 -8.90
C SER A 86 10.16 11.74 -9.79
N GLY A 87 9.03 11.19 -10.24
CA GLY A 87 8.96 10.08 -11.19
C GLY A 87 8.74 8.70 -10.58
N ALA A 88 8.49 8.58 -9.28
CA ALA A 88 8.11 7.30 -8.67
C ALA A 88 6.62 7.00 -8.87
N GLU A 89 6.28 5.71 -8.90
CA GLU A 89 4.90 5.27 -8.74
C GLU A 89 4.52 5.32 -7.25
N CYS A 90 3.34 5.84 -6.90
CA CYS A 90 2.98 6.10 -5.51
C CYS A 90 1.57 5.63 -5.18
N PHE A 91 1.46 4.76 -4.16
CA PHE A 91 0.21 4.11 -3.81
C PHE A 91 -0.04 4.04 -2.32
N PHE A 92 -1.32 4.02 -1.97
CA PHE A 92 -1.80 3.53 -0.69
C PHE A 92 -2.11 2.04 -0.81
N PHE A 93 -1.56 1.24 0.12
CA PHE A 93 -1.89 -0.17 0.30
C PHE A 93 -2.81 -0.29 1.51
N ILE A 94 -4.10 -0.38 1.27
CA ILE A 94 -5.12 -0.45 2.32
C ILE A 94 -5.47 -1.91 2.56
N ASN A 95 -4.95 -2.49 3.64
CA ASN A 95 -5.30 -3.84 4.05
C ASN A 95 -6.61 -3.82 4.86
N HIS A 96 -7.70 -4.16 4.21
CA HIS A 96 -8.98 -4.40 4.86
C HIS A 96 -8.98 -5.80 5.45
N ARG A 97 -8.90 -5.86 6.78
CA ARG A 97 -8.77 -7.12 7.53
C ARG A 97 -9.71 -7.18 8.71
N ASN A 98 -10.68 -8.05 8.64
CA ASN A 98 -11.59 -8.38 9.73
C ASN A 98 -11.89 -9.89 9.73
N LYS A 99 -12.91 -10.32 10.49
CA LYS A 99 -13.29 -11.75 10.59
C LYS A 99 -13.75 -12.36 9.25
N LYS A 100 -14.21 -11.53 8.30
CA LYS A 100 -14.81 -11.97 7.02
C LYS A 100 -13.90 -11.77 5.81
N THR A 101 -12.92 -10.85 5.90
CA THR A 101 -12.11 -10.47 4.76
C THR A 101 -10.67 -10.19 5.13
N ASN A 102 -9.77 -10.43 4.20
CA ASN A 102 -8.37 -10.02 4.25
C ASN A 102 -7.88 -9.73 2.84
N LYS A 103 -8.01 -8.49 2.41
CA LYS A 103 -7.65 -8.03 1.05
C LYS A 103 -6.83 -6.76 1.12
N ILE A 104 -6.00 -6.51 0.10
CA ILE A 104 -5.32 -5.23 -0.08
C ILE A 104 -5.99 -4.49 -1.24
N TYR A 105 -6.46 -3.29 -0.97
CA TYR A 105 -6.94 -2.33 -1.95
C TYR A 105 -5.79 -1.37 -2.28
N ILE A 106 -5.36 -1.35 -3.53
CA ILE A 106 -4.23 -0.55 -3.99
C ILE A 106 -4.73 0.59 -4.87
N THR A 107 -4.54 1.81 -4.41
CA THR A 107 -4.99 3.01 -5.11
C THR A 107 -3.92 4.08 -5.11
N ASP A 108 -3.84 4.88 -6.16
CA ASP A 108 -2.87 5.96 -6.24
C ASP A 108 -3.27 7.17 -5.38
N VAL A 109 -2.29 8.00 -5.10
CA VAL A 109 -2.45 9.15 -4.20
C VAL A 109 -3.47 10.16 -4.73
N LYS A 110 -3.50 10.41 -6.03
CA LYS A 110 -4.42 11.38 -6.65
C LYS A 110 -5.88 10.95 -6.51
N ARG A 111 -6.17 9.69 -6.81
CA ARG A 111 -7.54 9.15 -6.69
C ARG A 111 -8.07 9.23 -5.26
N ILE A 112 -7.26 8.87 -4.27
CA ILE A 112 -7.65 8.98 -2.86
C ILE A 112 -7.88 10.44 -2.46
N GLN A 113 -7.03 11.36 -2.90
CA GLN A 113 -7.21 12.79 -2.64
C GLN A 113 -8.51 13.32 -3.24
N GLU A 114 -8.83 12.95 -4.47
CA GLU A 114 -10.07 13.36 -5.15
C GLU A 114 -11.30 12.84 -4.40
N LEU A 115 -11.32 11.54 -4.06
CA LEU A 115 -12.42 10.94 -3.30
C LEU A 115 -12.61 11.57 -1.92
N SER A 116 -11.52 11.87 -1.22
CA SER A 116 -11.56 12.44 0.12
C SER A 116 -12.04 13.89 0.21
N LYS A 117 -12.08 14.62 -0.91
CA LYS A 117 -12.64 15.98 -0.96
C LYS A 117 -14.14 15.99 -0.76
N ASP A 118 -14.82 15.01 -1.32
CA ASP A 118 -16.28 14.97 -1.37
C ASP A 118 -16.88 13.97 -0.37
N LEU A 119 -16.09 13.01 0.10
CA LEU A 119 -16.56 11.91 0.95
C LEU A 119 -15.70 11.77 2.22
N PRO A 120 -16.30 11.63 3.40
CA PRO A 120 -15.58 11.30 4.63
C PRO A 120 -15.09 9.84 4.65
N SER A 121 -15.79 8.96 3.97
CA SER A 121 -15.49 7.52 3.86
C SER A 121 -16.06 6.93 2.57
N ILE A 122 -15.56 5.76 2.18
CA ILE A 122 -16.05 5.03 1.01
C ILE A 122 -16.25 3.55 1.34
N GLN A 123 -17.34 2.96 0.86
CA GLN A 123 -17.55 1.52 0.98
C GLN A 123 -16.53 0.75 0.15
N TYR A 124 -16.02 -0.37 0.67
CA TYR A 124 -14.99 -1.16 -0.01
C TYR A 124 -15.44 -1.71 -1.36
N GLY A 125 -16.71 -2.02 -1.55
CA GLY A 125 -17.27 -2.40 -2.84
C GLY A 125 -17.09 -1.31 -3.91
N TRP A 126 -17.25 -0.05 -3.54
CA TRP A 126 -17.04 1.09 -4.44
C TRP A 126 -15.56 1.46 -4.56
N LEU A 127 -14.79 1.38 -3.46
CA LEU A 127 -13.36 1.65 -3.49
C LEU A 127 -12.65 0.74 -4.51
N ALA A 128 -13.09 -0.50 -4.66
CA ALA A 128 -12.53 -1.44 -5.62
C ALA A 128 -12.51 -0.91 -7.06
N ASP A 129 -13.54 -0.14 -7.46
CA ASP A 129 -13.65 0.45 -8.80
C ASP A 129 -12.61 1.56 -9.06
N TYR A 130 -12.03 2.13 -8.00
CA TYR A 130 -11.00 3.16 -8.07
C TYR A 130 -9.59 2.61 -7.81
N CYS A 131 -9.45 1.31 -7.56
CA CYS A 131 -8.18 0.68 -7.31
C CYS A 131 -7.49 0.21 -8.59
N TRP A 132 -6.18 0.27 -8.62
CA TRP A 132 -5.35 -0.38 -9.63
C TRP A 132 -5.39 -1.89 -9.51
N ALA A 133 -5.49 -2.38 -8.27
CA ALA A 133 -5.63 -3.78 -7.97
C ALA A 133 -6.31 -3.99 -6.61
N VAL A 134 -7.01 -5.10 -6.48
CA VAL A 134 -7.43 -5.67 -5.20
C VAL A 134 -6.75 -7.03 -5.08
N LEU A 135 -5.86 -7.17 -4.09
CA LEU A 135 -5.06 -8.37 -3.90
C LEU A 135 -5.62 -9.27 -2.82
N GLU A 136 -5.55 -10.56 -3.08
CA GLU A 136 -5.75 -11.64 -2.11
C GLU A 136 -4.46 -12.42 -1.90
N LYS A 137 -4.39 -13.17 -0.81
CA LYS A 137 -3.24 -14.06 -0.58
C LYS A 137 -3.34 -15.29 -1.49
N ILE A 138 -2.23 -15.60 -2.15
CA ILE A 138 -2.04 -16.80 -2.97
C ILE A 138 -1.15 -17.80 -2.23
N LYS A 139 -1.10 -19.05 -2.70
CA LYS A 139 -0.14 -20.04 -2.22
C LYS A 139 1.28 -19.57 -2.50
N ASN A 140 2.17 -19.68 -1.53
CA ASN A 140 3.57 -19.32 -1.72
C ASN A 140 4.23 -20.32 -2.73
N PRO A 141 4.71 -19.84 -3.90
CA PRO A 141 5.33 -20.72 -4.89
C PRO A 141 6.65 -21.32 -4.42
N ASN A 142 7.32 -20.67 -3.47
CA ASN A 142 8.67 -21.03 -3.01
C ASN A 142 8.69 -21.60 -1.59
N GLY A 143 7.54 -21.98 -1.01
CA GLY A 143 7.51 -22.47 0.37
C GLY A 143 6.13 -22.74 0.92
N LYS A 144 6.06 -22.84 2.23
CA LYS A 144 4.80 -23.05 2.96
C LYS A 144 4.04 -21.73 3.15
N GLY A 145 2.72 -21.85 3.27
CA GLY A 145 1.86 -20.73 3.63
C GLY A 145 1.35 -19.93 2.43
N ARG A 146 0.83 -18.76 2.72
CA ARG A 146 0.22 -17.84 1.73
C ARG A 146 0.88 -16.48 1.78
N ILE A 147 1.01 -15.85 0.63
CA ILE A 147 1.63 -14.55 0.43
C ILE A 147 0.73 -13.64 -0.39
N TRP A 148 0.96 -12.33 -0.31
CA TRP A 148 0.33 -11.35 -1.18
C TRP A 148 0.90 -11.41 -2.59
N ASP A 149 0.04 -11.39 -3.61
CA ASP A 149 0.46 -11.43 -5.03
C ASP A 149 0.96 -10.06 -5.51
N ILE A 150 2.10 -9.61 -4.96
CA ILE A 150 2.69 -8.31 -5.30
C ILE A 150 3.21 -8.28 -6.73
N LYS A 151 3.68 -9.42 -7.24
CA LYS A 151 4.16 -9.53 -8.62
C LYS A 151 3.05 -9.22 -9.64
N ARG A 152 1.83 -9.67 -9.37
CA ARG A 152 0.67 -9.34 -10.20
C ARG A 152 0.44 -7.82 -10.25
N PHE A 153 0.45 -7.16 -9.10
CA PHE A 153 0.30 -5.70 -9.03
C PHE A 153 1.40 -4.98 -9.82
N CYS A 154 2.67 -5.33 -9.59
CA CYS A 154 3.79 -4.76 -10.33
C CYS A 154 3.64 -4.95 -11.84
N SER A 155 3.15 -6.11 -12.29
CA SER A 155 2.91 -6.39 -13.70
C SER A 155 1.82 -5.52 -14.31
N ILE A 156 0.78 -5.18 -13.55
CA ILE A 156 -0.29 -4.28 -14.00
C ILE A 156 0.27 -2.88 -14.26
N ILE A 157 0.99 -2.30 -13.30
CA ILE A 157 1.61 -0.97 -13.45
C ILE A 157 2.54 -0.95 -14.67
N PHE A 158 3.30 -2.02 -14.87
CA PHE A 158 4.26 -2.11 -15.97
C PHE A 158 3.60 -2.12 -17.35
N ARG A 159 2.45 -2.77 -17.49
CA ARG A 159 1.71 -2.85 -18.75
C ARG A 159 1.08 -1.53 -19.14
N GLU A 160 0.50 -0.82 -18.21
CA GLU A 160 -0.17 0.46 -18.48
C GLU A 160 0.82 1.56 -18.85
N SER A 161 2.01 1.58 -18.23
CA SER A 161 3.06 2.55 -18.59
C SER A 161 3.62 2.38 -20.01
N ASN A 162 3.51 1.18 -20.58
CA ASN A 162 3.90 0.96 -21.98
C ASN A 162 2.86 1.45 -22.98
N ASN A 163 1.59 1.60 -22.56
CA ASN A 163 0.52 2.10 -23.41
C ASN A 163 0.43 3.63 -23.46
N GLU A 164 0.97 4.33 -22.46
CA GLU A 164 1.01 5.81 -22.44
C GLU A 164 2.15 6.40 -23.29
N ASN A 165 3.12 5.57 -23.69
CA ASN A 165 4.27 5.96 -24.54
C ASN A 165 4.17 5.47 -25.99
N SER A 166 2.98 5.07 -26.44
CA SER A 166 2.74 4.57 -27.81
C SER A 166 1.97 5.58 -28.64
#